data_aaae03c7d5c8a987a8d1430be6892812
#
_entry.id   aaae03c7d5c8a987a8d1430be6892812
#
_cell.length_a   1.000
_cell.length_b   1.000
_cell.length_c   1.000
_cell.angle_alpha   90.00
_cell.angle_beta   90.00
_cell.angle_gamma   90.00
#
_symmetry.space_group_name_H-M   'P 1'
#
loop_
_entity.id
_entity.type
_entity.pdbx_description
1 polymer ?
#
loop_
_entity_poly.entity_id
_entity_poly.type
_entity_poly.pdbx_seq_one_letter_code
_entity_poly.pdbx_strand_id
1 'polypeptide(L)'
;MTLSDVSQDVLDRAGLRLHVEGLVATITLDRPSTRNSQTPATWLALRAIGAELDPGIRVVVVRGAGESFSSGLDRRMLTAEGVDGEPPLLSLLDLPDGELSETIAGYQEGFTWLRNSEVVSVAAVQGHAVGAGFQLALACDLRVLADDAQLCMREPVLGLVPDLTGTKPLVDLVGYSRALEICATSRWVGAEEAHTLGLATAVVPRAELDQAVADLVAALTAPLYGAVSETKALLRSATVLDLEQQRRAEREAQVRRFRELAALMGD
;
A
#
# COMPACT_ATOMS: atom_id res chain seq x y z
N MET A 1 17.20 17.94 7.69
CA MET A 1 16.81 16.88 8.64
C MET A 1 16.87 15.57 7.88
N THR A 2 17.65 14.65 8.35
CA THR A 2 17.99 13.39 7.72
C THR A 2 16.77 12.45 7.78
N LEU A 3 16.40 11.94 6.64
CA LEU A 3 15.49 10.84 6.38
C LEU A 3 15.78 9.63 7.25
N SER A 4 14.69 8.93 7.60
CA SER A 4 14.58 7.63 8.27
C SER A 4 15.91 6.88 8.45
N ASP A 5 16.13 6.31 9.64
CA ASP A 5 17.31 5.48 9.94
C ASP A 5 17.34 4.14 9.16
N VAL A 6 16.40 3.94 8.21
CA VAL A 6 16.47 2.78 7.29
C VAL A 6 17.68 2.94 6.41
N SER A 7 18.69 2.10 6.67
CA SER A 7 19.95 2.19 5.97
C SER A 7 19.81 1.90 4.47
N GLN A 8 20.65 2.55 3.65
CA GLN A 8 20.64 2.31 2.20
C GLN A 8 20.86 0.82 1.88
N ASP A 9 21.67 0.10 2.65
CA ASP A 9 21.88 -1.35 2.49
C ASP A 9 20.58 -2.18 2.65
N VAL A 10 19.70 -1.77 3.55
CA VAL A 10 18.36 -2.43 3.72
C VAL A 10 17.50 -2.16 2.51
N LEU A 11 17.46 -0.92 2.02
CA LEU A 11 16.69 -0.55 0.83
C LEU A 11 17.19 -1.26 -0.43
N ASP A 12 18.52 -1.33 -0.62
CA ASP A 12 19.14 -1.98 -1.78
C ASP A 12 18.83 -3.48 -1.81
N ARG A 13 18.96 -4.18 -0.67
CA ARG A 13 18.58 -5.61 -0.56
C ARG A 13 17.09 -5.82 -0.81
N ALA A 14 16.27 -4.92 -0.32
CA ALA A 14 14.82 -4.96 -0.51
C ALA A 14 14.38 -4.65 -1.94
N GLY A 15 15.27 -4.10 -2.77
CA GLY A 15 14.93 -3.57 -4.10
C GLY A 15 13.99 -2.38 -4.01
N LEU A 16 14.23 -1.49 -3.05
CA LEU A 16 13.45 -0.29 -2.81
C LEU A 16 14.33 0.96 -2.94
N ARG A 17 13.73 2.04 -3.38
CA ARG A 17 14.26 3.40 -3.19
C ARG A 17 13.27 4.22 -2.39
N LEU A 18 13.76 4.99 -1.44
CA LEU A 18 12.99 5.97 -0.68
C LEU A 18 13.49 7.37 -1.01
N HIS A 19 12.60 8.24 -1.43
CA HIS A 19 12.86 9.65 -1.66
C HIS A 19 11.85 10.49 -0.89
N VAL A 20 12.34 11.51 -0.19
CA VAL A 20 11.46 12.44 0.53
C VAL A 20 11.70 13.85 0.01
N GLU A 21 10.60 14.51 -0.34
CA GLU A 21 10.58 15.90 -0.76
C GLU A 21 9.44 16.62 -0.05
N GLY A 22 9.78 17.59 0.78
CA GLY A 22 8.80 18.36 1.56
C GLY A 22 7.93 17.46 2.44
N LEU A 23 6.66 17.39 2.14
CA LEU A 23 5.64 16.64 2.89
C LEU A 23 5.38 15.23 2.31
N VAL A 24 6.16 14.80 1.33
CA VAL A 24 5.89 13.60 0.52
C VAL A 24 7.05 12.63 0.61
N ALA A 25 6.75 11.38 0.94
CA ALA A 25 7.67 10.26 0.80
C ALA A 25 7.27 9.41 -0.41
N THR A 26 8.22 9.14 -1.31
CA THR A 26 8.02 8.26 -2.46
C THR A 26 8.81 6.98 -2.29
N ILE A 27 8.11 5.86 -2.22
CA ILE A 27 8.68 4.50 -2.18
C ILE A 27 8.60 3.94 -3.60
N THR A 28 9.76 3.63 -4.17
CA THR A 28 9.85 3.02 -5.49
C THR A 28 10.32 1.59 -5.37
N LEU A 29 9.53 0.63 -5.86
CA LEU A 29 9.98 -0.74 -6.13
C LEU A 29 10.97 -0.67 -7.29
N ASP A 30 12.22 -1.08 -7.07
CA ASP A 30 13.33 -0.79 -7.99
C ASP A 30 14.10 -2.05 -8.43
N ARG A 31 13.36 -3.05 -8.88
CA ARG A 31 13.88 -4.24 -9.57
C ARG A 31 13.24 -4.38 -10.96
N PRO A 32 13.39 -3.40 -11.87
CA PRO A 32 12.65 -3.38 -13.14
C PRO A 32 12.95 -4.60 -14.02
N SER A 33 14.15 -5.19 -13.94
CA SER A 33 14.53 -6.40 -14.67
C SER A 33 13.68 -7.64 -14.32
N THR A 34 13.12 -7.68 -13.09
CA THR A 34 12.19 -8.73 -12.65
C THR A 34 10.76 -8.22 -12.52
N ARG A 35 10.44 -7.07 -13.15
CA ARG A 35 9.16 -6.38 -13.02
C ARG A 35 8.80 -6.10 -11.57
N ASN A 36 9.79 -5.65 -10.79
CA ASN A 36 9.64 -5.30 -9.39
C ASN A 36 9.08 -6.45 -8.53
N SER A 37 9.63 -7.67 -8.72
CA SER A 37 9.31 -8.80 -7.85
C SER A 37 9.72 -8.49 -6.41
N GLN A 38 8.93 -9.00 -5.47
CA GLN A 38 9.07 -8.77 -4.04
C GLN A 38 9.59 -10.03 -3.33
N THR A 39 10.31 -9.79 -2.25
CA THR A 39 10.82 -10.83 -1.35
C THR A 39 10.45 -10.47 0.10
N PRO A 40 10.62 -11.36 1.09
CA PRO A 40 10.50 -11.02 2.50
C PRO A 40 11.30 -9.76 2.90
N ALA A 41 12.50 -9.58 2.36
CA ALA A 41 13.28 -8.37 2.61
C ALA A 41 12.55 -7.10 2.14
N THR A 42 11.82 -7.15 1.02
CA THR A 42 11.00 -6.03 0.55
C THR A 42 9.91 -5.68 1.58
N TRP A 43 9.22 -6.68 2.13
CA TRP A 43 8.12 -6.47 3.08
C TRP A 43 8.60 -5.95 4.43
N LEU A 44 9.74 -6.50 4.92
CA LEU A 44 10.37 -6.02 6.16
C LEU A 44 10.93 -4.60 6.01
N ALA A 45 11.47 -4.25 4.86
CA ALA A 45 11.93 -2.88 4.59
C ALA A 45 10.74 -1.90 4.51
N LEU A 46 9.62 -2.28 3.91
CA LEU A 46 8.38 -1.48 3.95
C LEU A 46 7.90 -1.26 5.39
N ARG A 47 7.96 -2.29 6.25
CA ARG A 47 7.67 -2.17 7.68
C ARG A 47 8.60 -1.17 8.37
N ALA A 48 9.91 -1.27 8.13
CA ALA A 48 10.90 -0.38 8.72
C ALA A 48 10.67 1.08 8.27
N ILE A 49 10.38 1.31 6.98
CA ILE A 49 10.01 2.65 6.46
C ILE A 49 8.80 3.20 7.23
N GLY A 50 7.77 2.39 7.44
CA GLY A 50 6.56 2.81 8.15
C GLY A 50 6.79 3.13 9.62
N ALA A 51 7.69 2.38 10.28
CA ALA A 51 8.04 2.60 11.69
C ALA A 51 8.88 3.86 11.92
N GLU A 52 9.71 4.23 10.93
CA GLU A 52 10.67 5.33 11.02
C GLU A 52 10.27 6.55 10.18
N LEU A 53 9.04 6.56 9.63
CA LEU A 53 8.57 7.66 8.80
C LEU A 53 8.55 8.96 9.60
N ASP A 54 9.15 10.01 9.03
CA ASP A 54 9.14 11.35 9.65
C ASP A 54 7.67 11.80 9.88
N PRO A 55 7.32 12.21 11.12
CA PRO A 55 5.97 12.69 11.45
C PRO A 55 5.50 13.90 10.61
N GLY A 56 6.42 14.61 9.94
CA GLY A 56 6.10 15.69 9.02
C GLY A 56 5.56 15.22 7.68
N ILE A 57 5.72 13.93 7.32
CA ILE A 57 5.22 13.38 6.05
C ILE A 57 3.69 13.28 6.11
N ARG A 58 3.04 13.78 5.07
CA ARG A 58 1.57 13.78 4.92
C ARG A 58 1.08 12.82 3.86
N VAL A 59 1.88 12.61 2.81
CA VAL A 59 1.54 11.70 1.71
C VAL A 59 2.67 10.73 1.45
N VAL A 60 2.31 9.47 1.26
CA VAL A 60 3.22 8.41 0.82
C VAL A 60 2.80 7.94 -0.56
N VAL A 61 3.69 8.06 -1.55
CA VAL A 61 3.47 7.53 -2.90
C VAL A 61 4.23 6.21 -3.03
N VAL A 62 3.54 5.15 -3.44
CA VAL A 62 4.14 3.85 -3.77
C VAL A 62 4.06 3.64 -5.27
N ARG A 63 5.20 3.37 -5.91
CA ARG A 63 5.30 3.20 -7.36
C ARG A 63 6.29 2.10 -7.75
N GLY A 64 6.24 1.65 -8.99
CA GLY A 64 7.23 0.73 -9.57
C GLY A 64 8.15 1.44 -10.56
N ALA A 65 9.44 1.11 -10.57
CA ALA A 65 10.34 1.53 -11.63
C ALA A 65 10.07 0.73 -12.93
N GLY A 66 10.26 1.38 -14.08
CA GLY A 66 10.13 0.75 -15.39
C GLY A 66 8.69 0.48 -15.80
N GLU A 67 8.43 -0.68 -16.40
CA GLU A 67 7.19 -0.94 -17.12
C GLU A 67 6.03 -1.49 -16.29
N SER A 68 6.29 -1.97 -15.07
CA SER A 68 5.28 -2.58 -14.22
C SER A 68 5.37 -2.06 -12.81
N PHE A 69 4.24 -2.03 -12.11
CA PHE A 69 4.20 -1.74 -10.68
C PHE A 69 4.92 -2.85 -9.90
N SER A 70 4.42 -4.09 -9.97
CA SER A 70 5.07 -5.25 -9.36
C SER A 70 4.50 -6.57 -9.88
N SER A 71 5.38 -7.52 -10.18
CA SER A 71 4.99 -8.91 -10.51
C SER A 71 4.67 -9.77 -9.27
N GLY A 72 4.70 -9.19 -8.07
CA GLY A 72 4.44 -9.89 -6.81
C GLY A 72 5.63 -10.69 -6.31
N LEU A 73 5.38 -11.75 -5.56
CA LEU A 73 6.43 -12.59 -4.98
C LEU A 73 7.41 -13.08 -6.05
N ASP A 74 8.70 -12.93 -5.79
CA ASP A 74 9.73 -13.56 -6.60
C ASP A 74 9.60 -15.09 -6.51
N ARG A 75 9.26 -15.71 -7.63
CA ARG A 75 8.94 -17.15 -7.66
C ARG A 75 10.12 -18.05 -7.26
N ARG A 76 11.36 -17.54 -7.34
CA ARG A 76 12.54 -18.25 -6.82
C ARG A 76 12.46 -18.48 -5.32
N MET A 77 11.75 -17.64 -4.58
CA MET A 77 11.49 -17.85 -3.15
C MET A 77 10.71 -19.15 -2.84
N LEU A 78 10.02 -19.71 -3.83
CA LEU A 78 9.32 -21.00 -3.74
C LEU A 78 10.17 -22.19 -4.22
N THR A 79 11.44 -21.95 -4.55
CA THR A 79 12.40 -23.03 -4.90
C THR A 79 13.39 -23.25 -3.76
N ALA A 80 14.12 -24.34 -3.79
CA ALA A 80 15.13 -24.66 -2.78
C ALA A 80 16.32 -23.69 -2.78
N GLU A 81 16.61 -23.07 -3.93
CA GLU A 81 17.72 -22.11 -4.07
C GLU A 81 17.40 -20.75 -3.47
N GLY A 82 16.12 -20.33 -3.48
CA GLY A 82 15.73 -19.00 -3.02
C GLY A 82 16.23 -17.86 -3.90
N VAL A 83 16.46 -16.72 -3.28
CA VAL A 83 17.05 -15.51 -3.88
C VAL A 83 18.36 -15.21 -3.15
N ASP A 84 19.40 -14.78 -3.88
CA ASP A 84 20.70 -14.48 -3.28
C ASP A 84 20.58 -13.56 -2.04
N GLY A 85 21.09 -14.03 -0.92
CA GLY A 85 21.06 -13.31 0.35
C GLY A 85 19.78 -13.47 1.18
N GLU A 86 18.78 -14.21 0.69
CA GLU A 86 17.55 -14.50 1.43
C GLU A 86 17.25 -16.02 1.44
N PRO A 87 16.90 -16.60 2.60
CA PRO A 87 16.48 -18.00 2.65
C PRO A 87 15.17 -18.19 1.87
N PRO A 88 14.96 -19.34 1.21
CA PRO A 88 13.70 -19.64 0.53
C PRO A 88 12.53 -19.64 1.52
N LEU A 89 11.34 -19.23 1.07
CA LEU A 89 10.13 -19.29 1.90
C LEU A 89 9.80 -20.69 2.38
N LEU A 90 10.20 -21.73 1.64
CA LEU A 90 10.03 -23.10 2.06
C LEU A 90 10.77 -23.46 3.35
N SER A 91 11.84 -22.72 3.72
CA SER A 91 12.51 -22.91 5.01
C SER A 91 11.64 -22.51 6.21
N LEU A 92 10.60 -21.73 6.00
CA LEU A 92 9.63 -21.39 7.05
C LEU A 92 8.80 -22.59 7.49
N LEU A 93 8.71 -23.65 6.68
CA LEU A 93 8.01 -24.90 7.02
C LEU A 93 8.70 -25.65 8.17
N ASP A 94 9.94 -25.35 8.48
CA ASP A 94 10.66 -25.90 9.62
C ASP A 94 10.26 -25.25 10.96
N LEU A 95 9.52 -24.13 10.91
CA LEU A 95 9.01 -23.43 12.09
C LEU A 95 7.71 -24.07 12.61
N PRO A 96 7.48 -24.06 13.94
CA PRO A 96 6.16 -24.33 14.49
C PRO A 96 5.11 -23.36 13.93
N ASP A 97 3.85 -23.83 13.78
CA ASP A 97 2.75 -23.04 13.19
C ASP A 97 2.60 -21.64 13.81
N GLY A 98 2.80 -21.52 15.14
CA GLY A 98 2.74 -20.23 15.82
C GLY A 98 3.84 -19.25 15.39
N GLU A 99 5.08 -19.73 15.28
CA GLU A 99 6.21 -18.90 14.85
C GLU A 99 6.11 -18.54 13.36
N LEU A 100 5.62 -19.47 12.55
CA LEU A 100 5.33 -19.21 11.14
C LEU A 100 4.27 -18.11 11.00
N SER A 101 3.18 -18.18 11.78
CA SER A 101 2.13 -17.16 11.79
C SER A 101 2.65 -15.79 12.21
N GLU A 102 3.49 -15.72 13.25
CA GLU A 102 4.13 -14.47 13.70
C GLU A 102 5.08 -13.88 12.63
N THR A 103 5.79 -14.76 11.91
CA THR A 103 6.64 -14.33 10.78
C THR A 103 5.81 -13.66 9.68
N ILE A 104 4.68 -14.27 9.31
CA ILE A 104 3.76 -13.70 8.32
C ILE A 104 3.15 -12.39 8.86
N ALA A 105 2.79 -12.32 10.14
CA ALA A 105 2.32 -11.09 10.75
C ALA A 105 3.34 -9.94 10.61
N GLY A 106 4.63 -10.23 10.80
CA GLY A 106 5.71 -9.28 10.56
C GLY A 106 5.77 -8.79 9.11
N TYR A 107 5.46 -9.64 8.12
CA TYR A 107 5.35 -9.23 6.71
C TYR A 107 4.12 -8.34 6.47
N GLN A 108 2.99 -8.66 7.09
CA GLN A 108 1.76 -7.89 6.99
C GLN A 108 1.92 -6.46 7.50
N GLU A 109 2.75 -6.24 8.52
CA GLU A 109 3.03 -4.90 9.02
C GLU A 109 3.65 -3.98 7.96
N GLY A 110 4.39 -4.53 6.98
CA GLY A 110 4.90 -3.79 5.83
C GLY A 110 3.81 -3.20 4.93
N PHE A 111 2.59 -3.69 5.02
CA PHE A 111 1.43 -3.24 4.23
C PHE A 111 0.46 -2.40 5.06
N THR A 112 0.19 -2.81 6.30
CA THR A 112 -0.88 -2.23 7.12
C THR A 112 -0.63 -0.78 7.52
N TRP A 113 0.62 -0.37 7.71
CA TRP A 113 0.96 0.99 8.10
C TRP A 113 0.57 2.04 7.03
N LEU A 114 0.51 1.65 5.74
CA LEU A 114 0.08 2.53 4.64
C LEU A 114 -1.35 3.06 4.82
N ARG A 115 -2.13 2.42 5.70
CA ARG A 115 -3.47 2.86 6.09
C ARG A 115 -3.51 3.65 7.39
N ASN A 116 -2.36 3.95 8.00
CA ASN A 116 -2.31 4.81 9.19
C ASN A 116 -3.01 6.15 8.90
N SER A 117 -3.74 6.68 9.89
CA SER A 117 -4.44 7.97 9.76
C SER A 117 -3.51 9.16 9.59
N GLU A 118 -2.25 9.03 10.05
CA GLU A 118 -1.27 10.12 9.99
C GLU A 118 -0.78 10.43 8.56
N VAL A 119 -0.93 9.54 7.61
CA VAL A 119 -0.54 9.74 6.21
C VAL A 119 -1.65 9.35 5.25
N VAL A 120 -1.68 9.92 4.06
CA VAL A 120 -2.49 9.42 2.94
C VAL A 120 -1.58 8.69 1.97
N SER A 121 -1.86 7.43 1.69
CA SER A 121 -1.06 6.63 0.78
C SER A 121 -1.69 6.53 -0.61
N VAL A 122 -0.86 6.68 -1.65
CA VAL A 122 -1.25 6.65 -3.06
C VAL A 122 -0.42 5.62 -3.80
N ALA A 123 -1.04 4.63 -4.42
CA ALA A 123 -0.38 3.74 -5.37
C ALA A 123 -0.47 4.31 -6.78
N ALA A 124 0.68 4.52 -7.42
CA ALA A 124 0.81 4.85 -8.85
C ALA A 124 1.10 3.56 -9.62
N VAL A 125 0.11 3.04 -10.33
CA VAL A 125 0.15 1.67 -10.90
C VAL A 125 0.15 1.72 -12.41
N GLN A 126 1.23 1.25 -13.00
CA GLN A 126 1.35 1.01 -14.45
C GLN A 126 1.65 -0.47 -14.72
N GLY A 127 1.27 -0.95 -15.90
CA GLY A 127 1.52 -2.32 -16.35
C GLY A 127 0.95 -3.34 -15.36
N HIS A 128 1.77 -4.20 -14.78
CA HIS A 128 1.30 -5.31 -13.96
C HIS A 128 1.37 -5.03 -12.46
N ALA A 129 0.28 -5.33 -11.74
CA ALA A 129 0.24 -5.45 -10.28
C ALA A 129 -0.33 -6.84 -9.93
N VAL A 130 0.54 -7.78 -9.54
CA VAL A 130 0.21 -9.20 -9.42
C VAL A 130 0.47 -9.71 -8.01
N GLY A 131 -0.44 -10.49 -7.44
CA GLY A 131 -0.27 -11.12 -6.12
C GLY A 131 0.11 -10.10 -5.05
N ALA A 132 1.27 -10.27 -4.40
CA ALA A 132 1.80 -9.31 -3.42
C ALA A 132 1.87 -7.87 -3.97
N GLY A 133 2.07 -7.68 -5.29
CA GLY A 133 2.01 -6.36 -5.93
C GLY A 133 0.60 -5.78 -5.92
N PHE A 134 -0.41 -6.58 -6.24
CA PHE A 134 -1.79 -6.13 -6.16
C PHE A 134 -2.21 -5.89 -4.69
N GLN A 135 -1.80 -6.75 -3.76
CA GLN A 135 -2.04 -6.56 -2.33
C GLN A 135 -1.39 -5.26 -1.82
N LEU A 136 -0.18 -4.90 -2.29
CA LEU A 136 0.47 -3.63 -1.95
C LEU A 136 -0.31 -2.43 -2.50
N ALA A 137 -0.79 -2.49 -3.74
CA ALA A 137 -1.65 -1.45 -4.28
C ALA A 137 -2.97 -1.32 -3.49
N LEU A 138 -3.56 -2.43 -3.03
CA LEU A 138 -4.75 -2.45 -2.18
C LEU A 138 -4.49 -1.95 -0.76
N ALA A 139 -3.26 -2.06 -0.26
CA ALA A 139 -2.86 -1.53 1.04
C ALA A 139 -2.80 0.00 1.05
N CYS A 140 -2.63 0.66 -0.09
CA CYS A 140 -2.73 2.11 -0.20
C CYS A 140 -4.19 2.59 -0.10
N ASP A 141 -4.39 3.83 0.35
CA ASP A 141 -5.71 4.46 0.42
C ASP A 141 -6.28 4.68 -0.97
N LEU A 142 -5.49 5.27 -1.86
CA LEU A 142 -5.86 5.67 -3.20
C LEU A 142 -5.01 4.95 -4.25
N ARG A 143 -5.56 4.73 -5.44
CA ARG A 143 -4.87 4.10 -6.58
C ARG A 143 -5.15 4.91 -7.83
N VAL A 144 -4.08 5.45 -8.43
CA VAL A 144 -4.11 6.02 -9.78
C VAL A 144 -3.52 4.98 -10.71
N LEU A 145 -4.27 4.54 -11.69
CA LEU A 145 -3.85 3.54 -12.65
C LEU A 145 -3.52 4.19 -14.00
N ALA A 146 -2.46 3.71 -14.63
CA ALA A 146 -2.30 3.90 -16.05
C ALA A 146 -3.33 3.06 -16.83
N ASP A 147 -3.69 3.47 -18.03
CA ASP A 147 -4.66 2.79 -18.91
C ASP A 147 -4.20 1.38 -19.33
N ASP A 148 -2.89 1.10 -19.26
CA ASP A 148 -2.31 -0.22 -19.50
C ASP A 148 -2.25 -1.13 -18.25
N ALA A 149 -2.72 -0.66 -17.09
CA ALA A 149 -2.62 -1.40 -15.85
C ALA A 149 -3.46 -2.69 -15.86
N GLN A 150 -2.85 -3.77 -15.35
CA GLN A 150 -3.43 -5.10 -15.24
C GLN A 150 -3.25 -5.62 -13.80
N LEU A 151 -4.34 -5.83 -13.10
CA LEU A 151 -4.36 -6.33 -11.73
C LEU A 151 -4.69 -7.81 -11.69
N CYS A 152 -4.05 -8.59 -10.83
CA CYS A 152 -4.35 -10.02 -10.70
C CYS A 152 -4.00 -10.55 -9.31
N MET A 153 -4.94 -11.24 -8.66
CA MET A 153 -4.67 -11.97 -7.41
C MET A 153 -4.23 -13.39 -7.79
N ARG A 154 -2.91 -13.62 -7.78
CA ARG A 154 -2.31 -14.81 -8.40
C ARG A 154 -2.01 -15.95 -7.42
N GLU A 155 -2.14 -15.75 -6.14
CA GLU A 155 -1.83 -16.70 -5.07
C GLU A 155 -2.55 -18.05 -5.26
N PRO A 156 -3.86 -18.11 -5.59
CA PRO A 156 -4.56 -19.39 -5.73
C PRO A 156 -4.00 -20.31 -6.83
N VAL A 157 -3.44 -19.75 -7.90
CA VAL A 157 -2.78 -20.53 -8.96
C VAL A 157 -1.50 -21.22 -8.47
N LEU A 158 -0.90 -20.68 -7.41
CA LEU A 158 0.29 -21.22 -6.78
C LEU A 158 -0.04 -22.14 -5.58
N GLY A 159 -1.32 -22.40 -5.30
CA GLY A 159 -1.77 -23.14 -4.14
C GLY A 159 -1.67 -22.37 -2.82
N LEU A 160 -1.54 -21.04 -2.91
CA LEU A 160 -1.42 -20.13 -1.78
C LEU A 160 -2.70 -19.30 -1.62
N VAL A 161 -2.77 -18.51 -0.55
CA VAL A 161 -3.82 -17.53 -0.31
C VAL A 161 -3.22 -16.12 -0.29
N PRO A 162 -4.01 -15.08 -0.59
CA PRO A 162 -3.58 -13.69 -0.38
C PRO A 162 -3.41 -13.43 1.12
N ASP A 163 -2.19 -13.38 1.60
CA ASP A 163 -1.83 -13.32 3.01
C ASP A 163 -1.20 -11.99 3.46
N LEU A 164 -0.99 -11.06 2.53
CA LEU A 164 -0.42 -9.74 2.79
C LEU A 164 -1.52 -8.65 2.93
N THR A 165 -2.61 -9.00 3.62
CA THR A 165 -3.74 -8.14 3.98
C THR A 165 -4.64 -7.66 2.83
N GLY A 166 -4.44 -8.12 1.59
CA GLY A 166 -5.19 -7.65 0.42
C GLY A 166 -6.67 -8.03 0.40
N THR A 167 -7.08 -9.10 1.10
CA THR A 167 -8.46 -9.62 1.06
C THR A 167 -9.48 -8.66 1.66
N LYS A 168 -9.18 -8.05 2.80
CA LYS A 168 -10.10 -7.12 3.47
C LYS A 168 -10.38 -5.87 2.62
N PRO A 169 -9.37 -5.10 2.15
CA PRO A 169 -9.62 -3.96 1.29
C PRO A 169 -10.28 -4.33 -0.06
N LEU A 170 -9.98 -5.50 -0.62
CA LEU A 170 -10.64 -5.93 -1.84
C LEU A 170 -12.14 -6.12 -1.61
N VAL A 171 -12.54 -6.81 -0.53
CA VAL A 171 -13.96 -6.99 -0.19
C VAL A 171 -14.65 -5.66 0.11
N ASP A 172 -13.99 -4.75 0.81
CA ASP A 172 -14.53 -3.42 1.12
C ASP A 172 -14.82 -2.59 -0.15
N LEU A 173 -13.96 -2.72 -1.17
CA LEU A 173 -14.09 -1.97 -2.41
C LEU A 173 -15.10 -2.56 -3.40
N VAL A 174 -15.11 -3.89 -3.57
CA VAL A 174 -15.88 -4.53 -4.66
C VAL A 174 -16.98 -5.47 -4.17
N GLY A 175 -17.11 -5.67 -2.85
CA GLY A 175 -18.03 -6.61 -2.23
C GLY A 175 -17.56 -8.07 -2.35
N TYR A 176 -18.16 -8.96 -1.52
CA TYR A 176 -17.72 -10.34 -1.36
C TYR A 176 -17.72 -11.14 -2.68
N SER A 177 -18.83 -11.11 -3.42
CA SER A 177 -18.97 -11.96 -4.62
C SER A 177 -17.95 -11.61 -5.70
N ARG A 178 -17.67 -10.33 -5.91
CA ARG A 178 -16.69 -9.89 -6.90
C ARG A 178 -15.27 -10.17 -6.42
N ALA A 179 -14.98 -9.93 -5.15
CA ALA A 179 -13.69 -10.28 -4.56
C ALA A 179 -13.40 -11.78 -4.66
N LEU A 180 -14.39 -12.62 -4.36
CA LEU A 180 -14.26 -14.08 -4.50
C LEU A 180 -13.98 -14.48 -5.95
N GLU A 181 -14.72 -13.93 -6.90
CA GLU A 181 -14.54 -14.21 -8.33
C GLU A 181 -13.12 -13.82 -8.79
N ILE A 182 -12.66 -12.61 -8.48
CA ILE A 182 -11.31 -12.14 -8.84
C ILE A 182 -10.23 -13.04 -8.24
N CYS A 183 -10.34 -13.38 -6.94
CA CYS A 183 -9.33 -14.20 -6.26
C CYS A 183 -9.36 -15.65 -6.74
N ALA A 184 -10.53 -16.29 -6.75
CA ALA A 184 -10.63 -17.72 -7.03
C ALA A 184 -10.32 -18.07 -8.48
N THR A 185 -10.63 -17.18 -9.43
CA THR A 185 -10.31 -17.39 -10.85
C THR A 185 -8.91 -16.92 -11.23
N SER A 186 -8.31 -16.07 -10.38
CA SER A 186 -7.02 -15.41 -10.68
C SER A 186 -6.99 -14.74 -12.06
N ARG A 187 -8.14 -14.24 -12.52
CA ARG A 187 -8.23 -13.52 -13.79
C ARG A 187 -7.60 -12.15 -13.73
N TRP A 188 -7.32 -11.60 -14.85
CA TRP A 188 -6.88 -10.23 -15.00
C TRP A 188 -8.05 -9.25 -14.86
N VAL A 189 -7.80 -8.13 -14.22
CA VAL A 189 -8.69 -6.96 -14.12
C VAL A 189 -7.95 -5.79 -14.75
N GLY A 190 -8.41 -5.32 -15.90
CA GLY A 190 -7.83 -4.16 -16.60
C GLY A 190 -8.20 -2.84 -15.93
N ALA A 191 -7.52 -1.77 -16.32
CA ALA A 191 -7.67 -0.45 -15.69
C ALA A 191 -9.10 0.09 -15.72
N GLU A 192 -9.79 -0.01 -16.86
CA GLU A 192 -11.19 0.46 -17.01
C GLU A 192 -12.15 -0.34 -16.13
N GLU A 193 -12.03 -1.66 -16.10
CA GLU A 193 -12.82 -2.50 -15.20
C GLU A 193 -12.50 -2.17 -13.74
N ALA A 194 -11.23 -2.00 -13.39
CA ALA A 194 -10.81 -1.62 -12.04
C ALA A 194 -11.46 -0.30 -11.60
N HIS A 195 -11.54 0.68 -12.48
CA HIS A 195 -12.23 1.93 -12.21
C HIS A 195 -13.73 1.74 -12.00
N THR A 196 -14.37 0.99 -12.88
CA THR A 196 -15.81 0.65 -12.78
C THR A 196 -16.15 -0.07 -11.47
N LEU A 197 -15.24 -0.93 -10.98
CA LEU A 197 -15.40 -1.68 -9.74
C LEU A 197 -15.03 -0.87 -8.47
N GLY A 198 -14.53 0.35 -8.60
CA GLY A 198 -14.06 1.16 -7.46
C GLY A 198 -12.67 0.78 -6.95
N LEU A 199 -11.93 -0.06 -7.66
CA LEU A 199 -10.53 -0.40 -7.34
C LEU A 199 -9.57 0.75 -7.64
N ALA A 200 -9.90 1.62 -8.59
CA ALA A 200 -9.10 2.77 -8.98
C ALA A 200 -9.81 4.08 -8.66
N THR A 201 -9.07 5.03 -8.10
CA THR A 201 -9.53 6.43 -7.89
C THR A 201 -9.59 7.18 -9.22
N ALA A 202 -8.61 6.93 -10.10
CA ALA A 202 -8.55 7.49 -11.44
C ALA A 202 -7.81 6.53 -12.38
N VAL A 203 -8.12 6.64 -13.68
CA VAL A 203 -7.39 6.00 -14.77
C VAL A 203 -6.99 7.08 -15.75
N VAL A 204 -5.71 7.08 -16.15
CA VAL A 204 -5.14 8.09 -17.03
C VAL A 204 -4.24 7.40 -18.08
N PRO A 205 -3.97 8.04 -19.22
CA PRO A 205 -2.94 7.57 -20.13
C PRO A 205 -1.61 7.35 -19.41
N ARG A 206 -0.89 6.28 -19.72
CA ARG A 206 0.37 5.96 -19.05
C ARG A 206 1.36 7.14 -19.00
N ALA A 207 1.44 7.91 -20.08
CA ALA A 207 2.32 9.07 -20.15
C ALA A 207 1.94 10.20 -19.18
N GLU A 208 0.70 10.20 -18.66
CA GLU A 208 0.16 11.20 -17.75
C GLU A 208 0.16 10.74 -16.29
N LEU A 209 0.54 9.48 -16.00
CA LEU A 209 0.45 8.91 -14.66
C LEU A 209 1.20 9.74 -13.61
N ASP A 210 2.42 10.15 -13.91
CA ASP A 210 3.24 10.92 -12.97
C ASP A 210 2.62 12.28 -12.67
N GLN A 211 2.09 12.96 -13.69
CA GLN A 211 1.41 14.25 -13.52
C GLN A 211 0.11 14.09 -12.72
N ALA A 212 -0.71 13.09 -13.03
CA ALA A 212 -1.96 12.85 -12.30
C ALA A 212 -1.71 12.53 -10.83
N VAL A 213 -0.65 11.78 -10.51
CA VAL A 213 -0.24 11.53 -9.12
C VAL A 213 0.25 12.82 -8.46
N ALA A 214 1.04 13.64 -9.14
CA ALA A 214 1.52 14.93 -8.60
C ALA A 214 0.36 15.88 -8.30
N ASP A 215 -0.62 15.96 -9.20
CA ASP A 215 -1.82 16.80 -9.00
C ASP A 215 -2.65 16.30 -7.81
N LEU A 216 -2.83 14.99 -7.67
CA LEU A 216 -3.52 14.40 -6.52
C LEU A 216 -2.77 14.68 -5.21
N VAL A 217 -1.45 14.52 -5.19
CA VAL A 217 -0.59 14.82 -4.04
C VAL A 217 -0.71 16.30 -3.64
N ALA A 218 -0.67 17.21 -4.61
CA ALA A 218 -0.87 18.63 -4.36
C ALA A 218 -2.25 18.92 -3.72
N ALA A 219 -3.31 18.28 -4.24
CA ALA A 219 -4.66 18.42 -3.68
C ALA A 219 -4.77 17.85 -2.26
N LEU A 220 -4.06 16.74 -1.94
CA LEU A 220 -4.04 16.12 -0.61
C LEU A 220 -3.24 16.92 0.41
N THR A 221 -2.23 17.66 -0.02
CA THR A 221 -1.35 18.45 0.86
C THR A 221 -1.80 19.89 1.05
N ALA A 222 -2.70 20.40 0.23
CA ALA A 222 -3.22 21.77 0.30
C ALA A 222 -4.08 22.05 1.56
N PRO A 223 -4.96 21.14 2.03
CA PRO A 223 -5.73 21.36 3.25
C PRO A 223 -4.86 21.29 4.52
N LEU A 224 -5.39 21.80 5.63
CA LEU A 224 -4.76 21.64 6.94
C LEU A 224 -4.62 20.16 7.29
N TYR A 225 -3.41 19.76 7.66
CA TYR A 225 -3.05 18.37 7.94
C TYR A 225 -4.00 17.69 8.93
N GLY A 226 -4.26 18.29 10.08
CA GLY A 226 -5.11 17.68 11.08
C GLY A 226 -6.56 17.49 10.60
N ALA A 227 -7.07 18.29 9.66
CA ALA A 227 -8.38 18.06 9.07
C ALA A 227 -8.38 16.82 8.16
N VAL A 228 -7.32 16.60 7.39
CA VAL A 228 -7.18 15.43 6.52
C VAL A 228 -7.02 14.15 7.36
N SER A 229 -6.13 14.16 8.35
CA SER A 229 -5.87 13.03 9.26
C SER A 229 -7.13 12.60 10.01
N GLU A 230 -7.83 13.56 10.66
CA GLU A 230 -9.09 13.26 11.36
C GLU A 230 -10.19 12.76 10.41
N THR A 231 -10.29 13.34 9.20
CA THR A 231 -11.26 12.87 8.20
C THR A 231 -10.96 11.44 7.78
N LYS A 232 -9.68 11.09 7.53
CA LYS A 232 -9.29 9.72 7.21
C LYS A 232 -9.64 8.76 8.36
N ALA A 233 -9.35 9.14 9.61
CA ALA A 233 -9.68 8.33 10.79
C ALA A 233 -11.19 8.06 10.89
N LEU A 234 -12.03 9.09 10.65
CA LEU A 234 -13.48 8.97 10.65
C LEU A 234 -14.00 8.07 9.52
N LEU A 235 -13.47 8.21 8.31
CA LEU A 235 -13.87 7.35 7.18
C LEU A 235 -13.50 5.87 7.43
N ARG A 236 -12.37 5.62 8.06
CA ARG A 236 -11.96 4.26 8.44
C ARG A 236 -12.86 3.69 9.53
N SER A 237 -13.18 4.45 10.57
CA SER A 237 -14.05 4.00 11.65
C SER A 237 -15.48 3.72 11.17
N ALA A 238 -15.98 4.46 10.17
CA ALA A 238 -17.31 4.29 9.60
C ALA A 238 -17.55 2.89 8.98
N THR A 239 -16.49 2.15 8.65
CA THR A 239 -16.59 0.78 8.13
C THR A 239 -16.94 -0.26 9.20
N VAL A 240 -16.84 0.08 10.49
CA VAL A 240 -17.02 -0.86 11.61
C VAL A 240 -17.95 -0.34 12.71
N LEU A 241 -18.12 0.99 12.83
CA LEU A 241 -18.97 1.61 13.85
C LEU A 241 -20.44 1.65 13.41
N ASP A 242 -21.35 1.57 14.38
CA ASP A 242 -22.74 1.92 14.13
C ASP A 242 -22.94 3.45 14.00
N LEU A 243 -24.12 3.88 13.56
CA LEU A 243 -24.40 5.30 13.30
C LEU A 243 -24.21 6.18 14.54
N GLU A 244 -24.61 5.73 15.72
CA GLU A 244 -24.50 6.58 16.94
C GLU A 244 -23.04 6.68 17.41
N GLN A 245 -22.30 5.59 17.33
CA GLN A 245 -20.86 5.59 17.59
C GLN A 245 -20.12 6.51 16.60
N GLN A 246 -20.46 6.44 15.31
CA GLN A 246 -19.85 7.28 14.28
C GLN A 246 -20.18 8.77 14.50
N ARG A 247 -21.44 9.12 14.78
CA ARG A 247 -21.83 10.50 15.12
C ARG A 247 -21.07 11.05 16.33
N ARG A 248 -20.82 10.21 17.32
CA ARG A 248 -20.01 10.59 18.48
C ARG A 248 -18.56 10.85 18.08
N ALA A 249 -17.94 9.95 17.29
CA ALA A 249 -16.56 10.12 16.80
C ALA A 249 -16.41 11.43 15.98
N GLU A 250 -17.38 11.74 15.12
CA GLU A 250 -17.40 12.98 14.34
C GLU A 250 -17.45 14.23 15.23
N ARG A 251 -18.32 14.24 16.26
CA ARG A 251 -18.37 15.37 17.21
C ARG A 251 -17.06 15.55 17.96
N GLU A 252 -16.45 14.46 18.43
CA GLU A 252 -15.18 14.50 19.16
C GLU A 252 -14.03 15.00 18.27
N ALA A 253 -13.95 14.53 17.02
CA ALA A 253 -13.00 15.01 16.04
C ALA A 253 -13.19 16.51 15.75
N GLN A 254 -14.44 16.96 15.54
CA GLN A 254 -14.73 18.36 15.27
C GLN A 254 -14.35 19.27 16.44
N VAL A 255 -14.52 18.82 17.69
CA VAL A 255 -14.07 19.58 18.87
C VAL A 255 -12.56 19.76 18.88
N ARG A 256 -11.78 18.71 18.53
CA ARG A 256 -10.31 18.82 18.40
C ARG A 256 -9.94 19.83 17.30
N ARG A 257 -10.61 19.79 16.15
CA ARG A 257 -10.36 20.71 15.03
C ARG A 257 -10.66 22.17 15.39
N PHE A 258 -11.77 22.43 16.09
CA PHE A 258 -12.08 23.79 16.55
C PHE A 258 -11.03 24.34 17.53
N ARG A 259 -10.53 23.51 18.44
CA ARG A 259 -9.49 23.94 19.39
C ARG A 259 -8.18 24.26 18.68
N GLU A 260 -7.78 23.44 17.69
CA GLU A 260 -6.57 23.71 16.91
C GLU A 260 -6.71 24.96 16.06
N LEU A 261 -7.86 25.17 15.40
CA LEU A 261 -8.12 26.39 14.64
C LEU A 261 -8.10 27.63 15.54
N ALA A 262 -8.67 27.57 16.74
CA ALA A 262 -8.63 28.67 17.70
C ALA A 262 -7.19 29.01 18.13
N ALA A 263 -6.34 28.00 18.31
CA ALA A 263 -4.92 28.22 18.62
C ALA A 263 -4.18 28.90 17.48
N LEU A 264 -4.44 28.49 16.22
CA LEU A 264 -3.83 29.09 15.02
C LEU A 264 -4.29 30.53 14.74
N MET A 265 -5.47 30.92 15.26
CA MET A 265 -6.03 32.28 15.08
C MET A 265 -5.71 33.21 16.25
N GLY A 266 -5.19 32.68 17.36
CA GLY A 266 -4.84 33.43 18.56
C GLY A 266 -3.37 33.88 18.63
N ASP A 267 -2.56 33.39 17.70
CA ASP A 267 -1.19 33.81 17.44
C ASP A 267 -1.14 34.83 16.28
#